data_8b03745ab4908fd888a8e1720b741898
#
_entry.id   8b03745ab4908fd888a8e1720b741898
#
_cell.length_a   1.000
_cell.length_b   1.000
_cell.length_c   1.000
_cell.angle_alpha   90.00
_cell.angle_beta   90.00
_cell.angle_gamma   90.00
#
_symmetry.space_group_name_H-M   'P 1'
#
loop_
_entity.id
_entity.type
_entity.pdbx_description
1 polymer ?
#
loop_
_entity_poly.entity_id
_entity_poly.type
_entity_poly.pdbx_seq_one_letter_code
_entity_poly.pdbx_strand_id
1 'polypeptide(L)'
;MILVSNNVARGYSLEYYVARELACRHSVNIVEDDSFYYRKRIAREYESTAPYKARKLNELALKVVNNIPRPFSDISFVHSSFNHGEVYDVIYQDKLGEDVKISVKTKNMEDKAYRFSTKRYILVEVQSYLQQLFSNFSETYAQALSRNSMSTTDLAKDVVLILQRILLDENHPDHNTFVSLIENSFIGNGDFYRNDKYGNVVYFPENPHNGLLEIDKSSVAIKRNHLIFNVTTYDDFKNKIQDYNIDIRLKFKDGQSKIVSYTPEGYVRNYAATVKVNMI
;
A
#
# COMPACT_ATOMS: atom_id res chain seq x y z
N MET A 1 -10.96 17.02 21.18
CA MET A 1 -9.68 16.27 21.08
C MET A 1 -9.89 15.09 20.16
N ILE A 2 -9.27 15.13 18.99
CA ILE A 2 -9.43 14.06 17.98
C ILE A 2 -8.48 12.95 18.38
N LEU A 3 -9.01 11.77 18.74
CA LEU A 3 -8.24 10.57 19.03
C LEU A 3 -7.77 9.91 17.71
N VAL A 4 -6.95 10.62 16.93
CA VAL A 4 -6.28 10.03 15.78
C VAL A 4 -4.83 9.73 16.17
N SER A 5 -4.30 8.56 15.83
CA SER A 5 -2.90 8.26 16.11
C SER A 5 -1.98 9.28 15.42
N ASN A 6 -0.82 9.59 16.05
CA ASN A 6 0.15 10.54 15.49
C ASN A 6 0.57 10.23 14.04
N ASN A 7 0.59 8.96 13.64
CA ASN A 7 0.92 8.57 12.27
C ASN A 7 -0.20 8.94 11.29
N VAL A 8 -1.45 8.78 11.68
CA VAL A 8 -2.61 9.16 10.85
C VAL A 8 -2.72 10.67 10.75
N ALA A 9 -2.55 11.40 11.87
CA ALA A 9 -2.54 12.85 11.86
C ALA A 9 -1.46 13.41 10.94
N ARG A 10 -0.28 12.81 10.97
CA ARG A 10 0.84 13.18 10.10
C ARG A 10 0.52 12.97 8.61
N GLY A 11 -0.12 11.86 8.24
CA GLY A 11 -0.55 11.57 6.86
C GLY A 11 -1.53 12.62 6.36
N TYR A 12 -2.66 12.77 7.04
CA TYR A 12 -3.69 13.75 6.66
C TYR A 12 -3.20 15.21 6.67
N SER A 13 -2.26 15.56 7.55
CA SER A 13 -1.65 16.88 7.53
C SER A 13 -0.83 17.13 6.27
N LEU A 14 -0.05 16.13 5.83
CA LEU A 14 0.74 16.28 4.59
C LEU A 14 -0.17 16.35 3.37
N GLU A 15 -1.23 15.54 3.28
CA GLU A 15 -2.22 15.61 2.21
C GLU A 15 -2.83 17.03 2.13
N TYR A 16 -3.24 17.58 3.26
CA TYR A 16 -3.77 18.94 3.35
C TYR A 16 -2.75 20.00 2.91
N TYR A 17 -1.48 19.89 3.33
CA TYR A 17 -0.44 20.83 2.95
C TYR A 17 -0.11 20.79 1.46
N VAL A 18 -0.08 19.59 0.86
CA VAL A 18 0.11 19.44 -0.60
C VAL A 18 -1.02 20.12 -1.36
N ALA A 19 -2.28 19.85 -1.01
CA ALA A 19 -3.43 20.46 -1.67
C ALA A 19 -3.45 22.00 -1.49
N ARG A 20 -3.18 22.48 -0.26
CA ARG A 20 -3.10 23.92 0.05
C ARG A 20 -2.01 24.63 -0.76
N GLU A 21 -0.83 24.03 -0.84
CA GLU A 21 0.30 24.59 -1.56
C GLU A 21 0.03 24.65 -3.07
N LEU A 22 -0.57 23.60 -3.64
CA LEU A 22 -1.02 23.59 -5.04
C LEU A 22 -2.03 24.71 -5.31
N ALA A 23 -3.05 24.83 -4.45
CA ALA A 23 -4.09 25.85 -4.59
C ALA A 23 -3.51 27.27 -4.52
N CYS A 24 -2.65 27.54 -3.53
CA CYS A 24 -2.01 28.84 -3.36
C CYS A 24 -1.12 29.24 -4.54
N ARG A 25 -0.32 28.31 -5.06
CA ARG A 25 0.64 28.59 -6.14
C ARG A 25 -0.01 28.79 -7.51
N HIS A 26 -1.13 28.15 -7.73
CA HIS A 26 -1.74 28.10 -9.06
C HIS A 26 -3.09 28.80 -9.11
N SER A 27 -3.52 29.42 -8.00
CA SER A 27 -4.78 30.17 -7.92
C SER A 27 -6.00 29.33 -8.30
N VAL A 28 -5.99 28.06 -7.91
CA VAL A 28 -7.13 27.13 -8.01
C VAL A 28 -7.74 26.92 -6.64
N ASN A 29 -8.99 26.45 -6.57
CA ASN A 29 -9.64 26.21 -5.30
C ASN A 29 -9.38 24.76 -4.82
N ILE A 30 -9.67 24.52 -3.54
CA ILE A 30 -9.82 23.16 -3.02
C ILE A 30 -11.32 22.94 -2.83
N VAL A 31 -11.85 21.81 -3.26
CA VAL A 31 -13.24 21.44 -3.03
C VAL A 31 -13.47 21.28 -1.53
N GLU A 32 -14.32 22.12 -0.97
CA GLU A 32 -14.62 22.17 0.46
C GLU A 32 -15.73 21.19 0.84
N ASP A 33 -15.39 19.91 0.85
CA ASP A 33 -16.23 18.81 1.30
C ASP A 33 -15.86 18.33 2.72
N ASP A 34 -16.54 17.31 3.20
CA ASP A 34 -16.26 16.71 4.52
C ASP A 34 -14.82 16.21 4.65
N SER A 35 -14.23 15.71 3.56
CA SER A 35 -12.84 15.28 3.49
C SER A 35 -11.86 16.42 3.70
N PHE A 36 -12.12 17.55 3.06
CA PHE A 36 -11.34 18.76 3.24
C PHE A 36 -11.41 19.26 4.68
N TYR A 37 -12.61 19.42 5.24
CA TYR A 37 -12.78 19.91 6.61
C TYR A 37 -12.15 19.01 7.64
N TYR A 38 -12.23 17.69 7.42
CA TYR A 38 -11.60 16.71 8.28
C TYR A 38 -10.07 16.85 8.28
N ARG A 39 -9.43 16.90 7.10
CA ARG A 39 -7.98 17.05 6.97
C ARG A 39 -7.48 18.40 7.48
N LYS A 40 -8.19 19.47 7.16
CA LYS A 40 -7.89 20.83 7.65
C LYS A 40 -7.90 20.92 9.17
N ARG A 41 -8.89 20.28 9.82
CA ARG A 41 -8.98 20.22 11.28
C ARG A 41 -7.81 19.46 11.88
N ILE A 42 -7.47 18.30 11.34
CA ILE A 42 -6.33 17.50 11.80
C ILE A 42 -5.01 18.24 11.60
N ALA A 43 -4.81 18.89 10.47
CA ALA A 43 -3.60 19.67 10.20
C ALA A 43 -3.42 20.81 11.20
N ARG A 44 -4.47 21.57 11.51
CA ARG A 44 -4.45 22.63 12.51
C ARG A 44 -4.13 22.11 13.92
N GLU A 45 -4.72 20.98 14.32
CA GLU A 45 -4.41 20.35 15.60
C GLU A 45 -2.96 19.85 15.63
N TYR A 46 -2.47 19.30 14.52
CA TYR A 46 -1.08 18.85 14.40
C TYR A 46 -0.10 20.03 14.44
N GLU A 47 -0.43 21.17 13.82
CA GLU A 47 0.34 22.42 13.91
C GLU A 47 0.44 22.93 15.34
N SER A 48 -0.65 22.87 16.11
CA SER A 48 -0.67 23.34 17.51
C SER A 48 0.09 22.38 18.46
N THR A 49 0.01 21.08 18.23
CA THR A 49 0.60 20.05 19.14
C THR A 49 2.03 19.66 18.79
N ALA A 50 2.44 19.83 17.53
CA ALA A 50 3.76 19.45 17.04
C ALA A 50 4.30 20.42 15.98
N PRO A 51 4.48 21.72 16.30
CA PRO A 51 4.76 22.78 15.32
C PRO A 51 6.03 22.55 14.52
N TYR A 52 7.08 22.04 15.11
CA TYR A 52 8.32 21.70 14.41
C TYR A 52 8.13 20.59 13.36
N LYS A 53 7.36 19.56 13.72
CA LYS A 53 7.07 18.46 12.78
C LYS A 53 6.13 18.92 11.67
N ALA A 54 5.16 19.76 11.99
CA ALA A 54 4.25 20.36 11.01
C ALA A 54 5.01 21.21 9.99
N ARG A 55 5.99 22.03 10.43
CA ARG A 55 6.86 22.79 9.52
C ARG A 55 7.63 21.88 8.57
N LYS A 56 8.23 20.78 9.07
CA LYS A 56 8.91 19.83 8.20
C LYS A 56 7.98 19.16 7.17
N LEU A 57 6.74 18.89 7.54
CA LEU A 57 5.75 18.37 6.57
C LEU A 57 5.39 19.42 5.52
N ASN A 58 5.30 20.68 5.90
CA ASN A 58 5.07 21.76 4.95
C ASN A 58 6.23 21.92 3.96
N GLU A 59 7.48 21.84 4.44
CA GLU A 59 8.67 21.81 3.59
C GLU A 59 8.67 20.61 2.64
N LEU A 60 8.20 19.45 3.10
CA LEU A 60 8.02 18.27 2.26
C LEU A 60 6.95 18.50 1.20
N ALA A 61 5.80 19.10 1.58
CA ALA A 61 4.72 19.43 0.64
C ALA A 61 5.21 20.35 -0.49
N LEU A 62 6.01 21.36 -0.17
CA LEU A 62 6.63 22.26 -1.15
C LEU A 62 7.49 21.51 -2.17
N LYS A 63 8.28 20.53 -1.71
CA LYS A 63 9.10 19.69 -2.62
C LYS A 63 8.24 18.81 -3.52
N VAL A 64 7.19 18.19 -2.96
CA VAL A 64 6.26 17.36 -3.74
C VAL A 64 5.61 18.19 -4.85
N VAL A 65 5.07 19.36 -4.49
CA VAL A 65 4.36 20.24 -5.45
C VAL A 65 5.26 20.71 -6.58
N ASN A 66 6.56 20.88 -6.36
CA ASN A 66 7.51 21.26 -7.39
C ASN A 66 7.73 20.17 -8.46
N ASN A 67 7.37 18.93 -8.18
CA ASN A 67 7.68 17.76 -9.00
C ASN A 67 6.44 17.09 -9.62
N ILE A 68 5.26 17.70 -9.50
CA ILE A 68 4.00 17.19 -10.07
C ILE A 68 3.41 18.17 -11.09
N PRO A 69 2.53 17.70 -12.00
CA PRO A 69 1.88 18.58 -12.96
C PRO A 69 1.10 19.70 -12.31
N ARG A 70 1.04 20.83 -13.00
CA ARG A 70 0.31 22.02 -12.54
C ARG A 70 -1.19 21.78 -12.63
N PRO A 71 -1.99 22.08 -11.58
CA PRO A 71 -3.43 22.00 -11.63
C PRO A 71 -4.04 23.12 -12.50
N PHE A 72 -5.12 22.78 -13.21
CA PHE A 72 -6.00 23.68 -13.96
C PHE A 72 -7.46 23.54 -13.52
N SER A 73 -7.79 22.55 -12.74
CA SER A 73 -9.09 22.40 -12.09
C SER A 73 -9.01 22.57 -10.58
N ASP A 74 -10.14 22.58 -9.92
CA ASP A 74 -10.23 22.52 -8.48
C ASP A 74 -9.65 21.20 -7.95
N ILE A 75 -9.04 21.26 -6.77
CA ILE A 75 -8.35 20.13 -6.14
C ILE A 75 -9.33 19.44 -5.20
N SER A 76 -9.46 18.12 -5.35
CA SER A 76 -10.31 17.28 -4.50
C SER A 76 -9.49 16.29 -3.67
N PHE A 77 -9.96 16.02 -2.44
CA PHE A 77 -9.46 14.90 -1.66
C PHE A 77 -10.26 13.64 -1.97
N VAL A 78 -9.55 12.54 -2.12
CA VAL A 78 -10.18 11.25 -2.37
C VAL A 78 -10.48 10.56 -1.05
N HIS A 79 -11.73 10.18 -0.86
CA HIS A 79 -12.11 9.32 0.23
C HIS A 79 -11.57 7.92 -0.03
N SER A 80 -10.57 7.50 0.73
CA SER A 80 -10.20 6.10 0.78
C SER A 80 -11.32 5.33 1.50
N SER A 81 -12.42 5.08 0.79
CA SER A 81 -13.35 4.08 1.27
C SER A 81 -12.63 2.76 1.25
N PHE A 82 -12.65 2.02 2.35
CA PHE A 82 -11.99 0.73 2.52
C PHE A 82 -12.38 -0.31 1.44
N ASN A 83 -13.33 0.02 0.59
CA ASN A 83 -13.96 -0.86 -0.38
C ASN A 83 -13.49 -0.67 -1.84
N HIS A 84 -12.75 0.37 -2.18
CA HIS A 84 -12.51 0.70 -3.59
C HIS A 84 -11.05 0.59 -4.07
N GLY A 85 -10.10 0.25 -3.20
CA GLY A 85 -8.73 -0.03 -3.64
C GLY A 85 -7.96 1.19 -4.21
N GLU A 86 -8.51 2.38 -4.09
CA GLU A 86 -7.85 3.62 -4.53
C GLU A 86 -6.58 3.88 -3.72
N VAL A 87 -5.50 4.18 -4.43
CA VAL A 87 -4.15 4.35 -3.85
C VAL A 87 -3.75 5.81 -3.72
N TYR A 88 -4.54 6.73 -4.25
CA TYR A 88 -4.26 8.16 -4.26
C TYR A 88 -5.12 8.93 -3.24
N ASP A 89 -4.62 10.08 -2.82
CA ASP A 89 -5.15 10.87 -1.73
C ASP A 89 -5.69 12.24 -2.21
N VAL A 90 -5.13 12.75 -3.32
CA VAL A 90 -5.47 14.03 -3.95
C VAL A 90 -5.65 13.83 -5.46
N ILE A 91 -6.64 14.50 -6.05
CA ILE A 91 -6.93 14.49 -7.48
C ILE A 91 -7.26 15.90 -8.01
N TYR A 92 -6.84 16.18 -9.22
CA TYR A 92 -7.20 17.39 -9.99
C TYR A 92 -6.96 17.13 -11.48
N GLN A 93 -7.34 18.06 -12.37
CA GLN A 93 -7.03 17.95 -13.80
C GLN A 93 -5.88 18.90 -14.17
N ASP A 94 -5.07 18.46 -15.11
CA ASP A 94 -4.01 19.28 -15.71
C ASP A 94 -4.55 20.14 -16.87
N LYS A 95 -3.65 20.85 -17.55
CA LYS A 95 -3.98 21.73 -18.68
C LYS A 95 -4.58 21.02 -19.90
N LEU A 96 -4.46 19.69 -19.96
CA LEU A 96 -5.02 18.85 -21.03
C LEU A 96 -6.38 18.27 -20.65
N GLY A 97 -6.83 18.50 -19.40
CA GLY A 97 -8.04 17.92 -18.84
C GLY A 97 -7.83 16.48 -18.32
N GLU A 98 -6.57 16.03 -18.25
CA GLU A 98 -6.23 14.71 -17.75
C GLU A 98 -6.22 14.68 -16.23
N ASP A 99 -6.75 13.62 -15.64
CA ASP A 99 -6.77 13.44 -14.19
C ASP A 99 -5.36 13.20 -13.63
N VAL A 100 -4.92 14.09 -12.76
CA VAL A 100 -3.68 13.93 -11.99
C VAL A 100 -4.02 13.41 -10.60
N LYS A 101 -3.60 12.19 -10.32
CA LYS A 101 -3.83 11.49 -9.07
C LYS A 101 -2.54 11.43 -8.26
N ILE A 102 -2.58 11.80 -6.99
CA ILE A 102 -1.39 11.89 -6.13
C ILE A 102 -1.57 11.02 -4.88
N SER A 103 -0.65 10.09 -4.68
CA SER A 103 -0.54 9.32 -3.44
C SER A 103 0.49 9.98 -2.52
N VAL A 104 0.01 10.58 -1.44
CA VAL A 104 0.82 11.37 -0.52
C VAL A 104 1.36 10.49 0.61
N LYS A 105 2.69 10.45 0.79
CA LYS A 105 3.34 9.60 1.79
C LYS A 105 4.31 10.39 2.67
N THR A 106 4.27 10.12 3.98
CA THR A 106 5.15 10.75 4.99
C THR A 106 6.40 9.92 5.31
N LYS A 107 6.49 8.72 4.75
CA LYS A 107 7.59 7.78 4.91
C LYS A 107 8.15 7.37 3.56
N ASN A 108 9.08 6.43 3.56
CA ASN A 108 9.50 5.78 2.31
C ASN A 108 8.26 5.21 1.59
N MET A 109 8.40 4.92 0.29
CA MET A 109 7.37 4.26 -0.50
C MET A 109 7.05 2.89 0.09
N GLU A 110 6.34 2.89 1.25
CA GLU A 110 5.81 1.67 1.86
C GLU A 110 4.36 1.57 1.45
N ASP A 111 4.04 0.55 0.71
CA ASP A 111 2.68 0.31 0.32
C ASP A 111 1.89 -0.53 1.28
N LYS A 112 0.58 -0.45 1.05
CA LYS A 112 -0.51 -0.99 1.86
C LYS A 112 -0.23 -2.38 2.41
N ALA A 113 -0.69 -2.61 3.62
CA ALA A 113 -0.91 -3.95 4.12
C ALA A 113 -1.96 -4.64 3.23
N TYR A 114 -1.53 -5.55 2.37
CA TYR A 114 -2.41 -6.42 1.62
C TYR A 114 -2.93 -7.53 2.52
N ARG A 115 -4.24 -7.71 2.48
CA ARG A 115 -4.88 -8.85 3.13
C ARG A 115 -5.03 -9.95 2.09
N PHE A 116 -4.16 -10.92 2.09
CA PHE A 116 -4.24 -12.09 1.20
C PHE A 116 -5.51 -12.93 1.42
N SER A 117 -6.28 -12.63 2.45
CA SER A 117 -7.51 -13.34 2.84
C SER A 117 -8.80 -12.67 2.39
N THR A 118 -8.76 -11.67 1.51
CA THR A 118 -10.00 -11.13 0.94
C THR A 118 -10.50 -12.04 -0.16
N LYS A 119 -11.83 -12.11 -0.36
CA LYS A 119 -12.46 -12.87 -1.48
C LYS A 119 -11.86 -12.56 -2.86
N ARG A 120 -11.14 -11.45 -2.99
CA ARG A 120 -10.57 -10.98 -4.25
C ARG A 120 -9.20 -11.57 -4.58
N TYR A 121 -8.45 -12.03 -3.57
CA TYR A 121 -7.06 -12.46 -3.71
C TYR A 121 -6.74 -13.65 -2.79
N ILE A 122 -7.41 -14.77 -3.00
CA ILE A 122 -7.16 -15.99 -2.24
C ILE A 122 -6.11 -16.81 -2.98
N LEU A 123 -4.97 -17.00 -2.32
CA LEU A 123 -3.98 -17.99 -2.75
C LEU A 123 -4.39 -19.35 -2.16
N VAL A 124 -4.75 -20.28 -3.02
CA VAL A 124 -5.35 -21.56 -2.62
C VAL A 124 -4.40 -22.36 -1.75
N GLU A 125 -3.11 -22.39 -2.09
CA GLU A 125 -2.12 -23.12 -1.30
C GLU A 125 -1.93 -22.55 0.10
N VAL A 126 -1.88 -21.20 0.24
CA VAL A 126 -1.80 -20.53 1.54
C VAL A 126 -3.05 -20.83 2.38
N GLN A 127 -4.23 -20.81 1.76
CA GLN A 127 -5.47 -21.14 2.45
C GLN A 127 -5.49 -22.60 2.91
N SER A 128 -5.09 -23.53 2.06
CA SER A 128 -5.02 -24.94 2.40
C SER A 128 -4.09 -25.20 3.58
N TYR A 129 -2.92 -24.56 3.60
CA TYR A 129 -1.99 -24.62 4.71
C TYR A 129 -2.61 -24.08 6.02
N LEU A 130 -3.24 -22.92 5.96
CA LEU A 130 -3.88 -22.33 7.14
C LEU A 130 -5.07 -23.16 7.64
N GLN A 131 -5.84 -23.79 6.73
CA GLN A 131 -6.92 -24.70 7.09
C GLN A 131 -6.42 -25.94 7.83
N GLN A 132 -5.28 -26.49 7.44
CA GLN A 132 -4.66 -27.63 8.14
C GLN A 132 -4.22 -27.27 9.57
N LEU A 133 -3.84 -26.02 9.81
CA LEU A 133 -3.50 -25.54 11.15
C LEU A 133 -4.71 -25.45 12.08
N PHE A 134 -5.89 -25.20 11.52
CA PHE A 134 -7.15 -25.13 12.28
C PHE A 134 -7.89 -26.45 12.19
N SER A 135 -7.99 -27.15 13.30
CA SER A 135 -8.66 -28.47 13.34
C SER A 135 -10.18 -28.39 13.22
N ASN A 136 -10.76 -27.27 13.56
CA ASN A 136 -12.19 -27.05 13.48
C ASN A 136 -12.56 -25.55 13.42
N PHE A 137 -13.80 -25.27 13.07
CA PHE A 137 -14.33 -23.92 12.92
C PHE A 137 -14.34 -23.10 14.23
N SER A 138 -14.45 -23.75 15.39
CA SER A 138 -14.50 -23.12 16.70
C SER A 138 -13.13 -22.87 17.33
N GLU A 139 -12.06 -23.39 16.73
CA GLU A 139 -10.71 -23.24 17.24
C GLU A 139 -10.25 -21.80 17.14
N THR A 140 -9.73 -21.26 18.24
CA THR A 140 -9.13 -19.93 18.23
C THR A 140 -7.71 -19.98 17.64
N TYR A 141 -7.25 -18.85 17.10
CA TYR A 141 -5.88 -18.71 16.60
C TYR A 141 -4.82 -19.14 17.62
N ALA A 142 -4.96 -18.69 18.87
CA ALA A 142 -4.04 -19.05 19.95
C ALA A 142 -4.03 -20.56 20.25
N GLN A 143 -5.19 -21.22 20.19
CA GLN A 143 -5.30 -22.67 20.39
C GLN A 143 -4.62 -23.42 19.24
N ALA A 144 -4.85 -23.02 17.97
CA ALA A 144 -4.22 -23.65 16.82
C ALA A 144 -2.69 -23.54 16.87
N LEU A 145 -2.15 -22.37 17.17
CA LEU A 145 -0.71 -22.18 17.31
C LEU A 145 -0.11 -23.00 18.45
N SER A 146 -0.78 -23.00 19.64
CA SER A 146 -0.33 -23.79 20.80
C SER A 146 -0.34 -25.29 20.49
N ARG A 147 -1.43 -25.80 19.90
CA ARG A 147 -1.54 -27.21 19.52
C ARG A 147 -0.46 -27.65 18.54
N ASN A 148 -0.05 -26.78 17.64
CA ASN A 148 1.01 -27.05 16.68
C ASN A 148 2.41 -26.65 17.18
N SER A 149 2.54 -26.24 18.45
CA SER A 149 3.82 -25.77 19.03
C SER A 149 4.50 -24.70 18.20
N MET A 150 3.71 -23.78 17.64
CA MET A 150 4.13 -22.80 16.67
C MET A 150 3.94 -21.38 17.22
N SER A 151 4.84 -20.47 16.88
CA SER A 151 4.68 -19.04 17.12
C SER A 151 4.10 -18.33 15.89
N THR A 152 3.59 -17.11 16.07
CA THR A 152 3.18 -16.26 14.94
C THR A 152 4.31 -15.96 13.96
N THR A 153 5.54 -15.95 14.47
CA THR A 153 6.73 -15.77 13.62
C THR A 153 7.02 -17.00 12.78
N ASP A 154 6.86 -18.20 13.33
CA ASP A 154 7.05 -19.42 12.59
C ASP A 154 5.96 -19.60 11.53
N LEU A 155 4.71 -19.33 11.88
CA LEU A 155 3.63 -19.28 10.90
C LEU A 155 3.92 -18.31 9.74
N ALA A 156 4.44 -17.12 10.06
CA ALA A 156 4.81 -16.16 9.02
C ALA A 156 5.95 -16.66 8.12
N LYS A 157 6.92 -17.37 8.67
CA LYS A 157 8.01 -17.99 7.89
C LYS A 157 7.47 -19.08 6.95
N ASP A 158 6.60 -19.95 7.44
CA ASP A 158 6.02 -21.03 6.63
C ASP A 158 5.22 -20.46 5.46
N VAL A 159 4.40 -19.44 5.71
CA VAL A 159 3.66 -18.78 4.62
C VAL A 159 4.60 -18.08 3.63
N VAL A 160 5.69 -17.47 4.09
CA VAL A 160 6.69 -16.87 3.18
C VAL A 160 7.37 -17.93 2.31
N LEU A 161 7.64 -19.13 2.84
CA LEU A 161 8.16 -20.25 2.04
C LEU A 161 7.17 -20.72 0.97
N ILE A 162 5.88 -20.75 1.30
CA ILE A 162 4.82 -21.05 0.32
C ILE A 162 4.81 -19.96 -0.78
N LEU A 163 4.84 -18.69 -0.41
CA LEU A 163 4.87 -17.60 -1.37
C LEU A 163 6.11 -17.63 -2.27
N GLN A 164 7.26 -18.00 -1.74
CA GLN A 164 8.48 -18.16 -2.53
C GLN A 164 8.30 -19.26 -3.59
N ARG A 165 7.75 -20.41 -3.20
CA ARG A 165 7.49 -21.51 -4.13
C ARG A 165 6.51 -21.10 -5.23
N ILE A 166 5.39 -20.46 -4.88
CA ILE A 166 4.42 -19.93 -5.84
C ILE A 166 5.09 -18.95 -6.82
N LEU A 167 5.99 -18.09 -6.33
CA LEU A 167 6.67 -17.10 -7.15
C LEU A 167 7.65 -17.73 -8.14
N LEU A 168 8.37 -18.77 -7.72
CA LEU A 168 9.43 -19.40 -8.52
C LEU A 168 8.90 -20.42 -9.53
N ASP A 169 7.73 -20.98 -9.31
CA ASP A 169 7.10 -21.97 -10.18
C ASP A 169 5.98 -21.33 -11.00
N GLU A 170 6.27 -20.99 -12.25
CA GLU A 170 5.30 -20.39 -13.18
C GLU A 170 4.12 -21.31 -13.51
N ASN A 171 4.27 -22.63 -13.33
CA ASN A 171 3.20 -23.59 -13.54
C ASN A 171 2.31 -23.76 -12.28
N HIS A 172 2.65 -23.11 -11.18
CA HIS A 172 1.87 -23.17 -9.95
C HIS A 172 0.47 -22.55 -10.16
N PRO A 173 -0.62 -23.19 -9.74
CA PRO A 173 -1.99 -22.67 -9.93
C PRO A 173 -2.21 -21.25 -9.38
N ASP A 174 -1.52 -20.89 -8.30
CA ASP A 174 -1.60 -19.58 -7.66
C ASP A 174 -0.60 -18.55 -8.23
N HIS A 175 0.29 -18.94 -9.16
CA HIS A 175 1.36 -18.04 -9.64
C HIS A 175 0.82 -16.74 -10.22
N ASN A 176 -0.07 -16.82 -11.20
CA ASN A 176 -0.64 -15.65 -11.85
C ASN A 176 -1.44 -14.78 -10.87
N THR A 177 -2.17 -15.40 -9.94
CA THR A 177 -2.89 -14.67 -8.89
C THR A 177 -1.93 -13.91 -7.98
N PHE A 178 -0.80 -14.52 -7.62
CA PHE A 178 0.19 -13.90 -6.75
C PHE A 178 0.94 -12.76 -7.47
N VAL A 179 1.35 -12.98 -8.71
CA VAL A 179 1.97 -11.94 -9.55
C VAL A 179 1.03 -10.75 -9.73
N SER A 180 -0.24 -10.98 -10.07
CA SER A 180 -1.24 -9.90 -10.17
C SER A 180 -1.47 -9.16 -8.84
N LEU A 181 -1.35 -9.85 -7.72
CA LEU A 181 -1.35 -9.23 -6.40
C LEU A 181 -0.18 -8.26 -6.20
N ILE A 182 1.02 -8.67 -6.62
CA ILE A 182 2.22 -7.85 -6.55
C ILE A 182 2.05 -6.65 -7.49
N GLU A 183 1.64 -6.87 -8.73
CA GLU A 183 1.39 -5.83 -9.72
C GLU A 183 0.37 -4.79 -9.23
N ASN A 184 -0.77 -5.24 -8.75
CA ASN A 184 -1.78 -4.34 -8.17
C ASN A 184 -1.28 -3.57 -6.93
N SER A 185 -0.33 -4.18 -6.18
CA SER A 185 0.33 -3.50 -5.07
C SER A 185 1.26 -2.40 -5.53
N PHE A 186 1.83 -2.60 -6.69
CA PHE A 186 2.89 -1.80 -7.26
C PHE A 186 2.33 -0.63 -8.07
N ILE A 187 1.39 -0.94 -8.95
CA ILE A 187 0.85 -0.02 -9.95
C ILE A 187 -0.43 0.64 -9.44
N GLY A 188 -1.21 -0.03 -8.60
CA GLY A 188 -2.54 0.46 -8.20
C GLY A 188 -3.55 0.36 -9.35
N ASN A 189 -4.70 1.02 -9.16
CA ASN A 189 -5.74 1.10 -10.19
C ASN A 189 -5.64 2.45 -10.91
N GLY A 190 -4.70 2.59 -11.84
CA GLY A 190 -4.58 3.76 -12.68
C GLY A 190 -3.33 4.61 -12.44
N ASP A 191 -3.13 5.57 -13.31
CA ASP A 191 -2.04 6.52 -13.28
C ASP A 191 -2.01 7.36 -12.02
N PHE A 192 -0.88 7.42 -11.33
CA PHE A 192 -0.74 8.30 -10.18
C PHE A 192 0.72 8.70 -9.92
N TYR A 193 0.87 9.83 -9.24
CA TYR A 193 2.15 10.30 -8.71
C TYR A 193 2.28 9.93 -7.24
N ARG A 194 3.45 9.50 -6.81
CA ARG A 194 3.75 9.18 -5.42
C ARG A 194 5.03 9.84 -4.96
N ASN A 195 5.01 10.44 -3.78
CA ASN A 195 6.21 10.98 -3.17
C ASN A 195 6.87 10.02 -2.17
N ASP A 196 8.19 10.17 -2.04
CA ASP A 196 8.95 9.60 -0.93
C ASP A 196 9.06 10.59 0.26
N LYS A 197 9.72 10.17 1.32
CA LYS A 197 9.95 11.00 2.52
C LYS A 197 10.86 12.22 2.28
N TYR A 198 11.54 12.29 1.15
CA TYR A 198 12.42 13.38 0.77
C TYR A 198 11.75 14.39 -0.17
N GLY A 199 10.57 14.07 -0.68
CA GLY A 199 9.82 14.87 -1.64
C GLY A 199 10.14 14.54 -3.10
N ASN A 200 10.92 13.47 -3.36
CA ASN A 200 11.03 12.97 -4.71
C ASN A 200 9.69 12.37 -5.12
N VAL A 201 9.32 12.59 -6.37
CA VAL A 201 8.04 12.11 -6.90
C VAL A 201 8.31 11.16 -8.05
N VAL A 202 7.65 10.01 -8.00
CA VAL A 202 7.66 8.99 -9.04
C VAL A 202 6.27 8.88 -9.62
N TYR A 203 6.19 8.83 -10.93
CA TYR A 203 4.98 8.55 -11.67
C TYR A 203 4.82 7.05 -11.84
N PHE A 204 3.64 6.54 -11.54
CA PHE A 204 3.24 5.16 -11.76
C PHE A 204 2.15 5.16 -12.83
N PRO A 205 2.45 4.77 -14.07
CA PRO A 205 1.46 4.69 -15.13
C PRO A 205 0.44 3.57 -14.84
N GLU A 206 -0.77 3.74 -15.31
CA GLU A 206 -1.69 2.62 -15.46
C GLU A 206 -1.01 1.61 -16.38
N ASN A 207 -0.96 0.34 -15.97
CA ASN A 207 -0.34 -0.66 -16.82
C ASN A 207 -1.24 -0.94 -18.04
N PRO A 208 -0.98 -0.33 -19.19
CA PRO A 208 -1.81 -0.49 -20.38
C PRO A 208 -1.63 -1.87 -21.04
N HIS A 209 -0.59 -2.62 -20.66
CA HIS A 209 -0.16 -3.81 -21.40
C HIS A 209 0.12 -4.99 -20.46
N ASN A 210 -0.92 -5.51 -19.78
CA ASN A 210 -0.91 -6.86 -19.20
C ASN A 210 0.46 -7.28 -18.63
N GLY A 211 0.85 -6.63 -17.53
CA GLY A 211 1.84 -7.15 -16.62
C GLY A 211 3.17 -7.55 -17.25
N LEU A 212 4.04 -6.61 -17.48
CA LEU A 212 5.45 -6.94 -17.72
C LEU A 212 6.27 -6.63 -16.46
N LEU A 213 5.88 -7.28 -15.35
CA LEU A 213 6.78 -7.49 -14.24
C LEU A 213 7.67 -8.67 -14.59
N GLU A 214 8.88 -8.39 -15.04
CA GLU A 214 9.89 -9.42 -15.14
C GLU A 214 10.51 -9.64 -13.75
N ILE A 215 10.24 -10.80 -13.17
CA ILE A 215 10.76 -11.16 -11.86
C ILE A 215 12.15 -11.76 -12.02
N ASP A 216 13.15 -11.12 -11.43
CA ASP A 216 14.48 -11.71 -11.33
C ASP A 216 14.47 -12.86 -10.32
N LYS A 217 14.24 -14.08 -10.82
CA LYS A 217 14.20 -15.29 -9.99
C LYS A 217 15.47 -15.54 -9.21
N SER A 218 16.63 -15.07 -9.69
CA SER A 218 17.93 -15.22 -9.02
C SER A 218 18.05 -14.36 -7.77
N SER A 219 17.28 -13.27 -7.70
CA SER A 219 17.27 -12.35 -6.57
C SER A 219 16.32 -12.77 -5.44
N VAL A 220 15.47 -13.79 -5.67
CA VAL A 220 14.45 -14.21 -4.70
C VAL A 220 15.09 -14.75 -3.43
N ALA A 221 14.87 -14.10 -2.33
CA ALA A 221 15.43 -14.43 -1.03
C ALA A 221 14.40 -14.35 0.09
N ILE A 222 14.57 -15.17 1.12
CA ILE A 222 13.80 -15.11 2.36
C ILE A 222 14.68 -14.56 3.47
N LYS A 223 14.19 -13.52 4.15
CA LYS A 223 14.82 -12.97 5.34
C LYS A 223 13.80 -12.90 6.47
N ARG A 224 13.84 -13.89 7.36
CA ARG A 224 12.85 -14.08 8.44
C ARG A 224 11.44 -14.28 7.87
N ASN A 225 10.54 -13.33 8.07
CA ASN A 225 9.16 -13.28 7.57
C ASN A 225 8.99 -12.33 6.37
N HIS A 226 10.07 -12.12 5.62
CA HIS A 226 10.10 -11.30 4.42
C HIS A 226 10.46 -12.14 3.21
N LEU A 227 9.71 -11.97 2.13
CA LEU A 227 10.07 -12.40 0.78
C LEU A 227 10.60 -11.17 0.03
N ILE A 228 11.84 -11.25 -0.44
CA ILE A 228 12.54 -10.14 -1.09
C ILE A 228 12.95 -10.60 -2.49
N PHE A 229 12.73 -9.77 -3.49
CA PHE A 229 13.12 -10.04 -4.87
C PHE A 229 13.17 -8.75 -5.68
N ASN A 230 13.89 -8.78 -6.80
CA ASN A 230 13.94 -7.70 -7.76
C ASN A 230 12.96 -7.95 -8.90
N VAL A 231 12.44 -6.87 -9.44
CA VAL A 231 11.58 -6.86 -10.62
C VAL A 231 12.02 -5.75 -11.55
N THR A 232 11.90 -6.01 -12.84
CA THR A 232 12.09 -5.03 -13.88
C THR A 232 10.74 -4.71 -14.50
N THR A 233 10.45 -3.44 -14.69
CA THR A 233 9.26 -2.97 -15.41
C THR A 233 9.70 -2.24 -16.65
N TYR A 234 8.98 -2.43 -17.73
CA TYR A 234 9.14 -1.64 -18.94
C TYR A 234 8.03 -0.60 -19.04
N ASP A 235 8.39 0.66 -19.05
CA ASP A 235 7.47 1.78 -19.28
C ASP A 235 7.54 2.18 -20.77
N ASP A 236 6.59 1.68 -21.55
CA ASP A 236 6.48 1.97 -22.99
C ASP A 236 6.34 3.48 -23.28
N PHE A 237 5.69 4.20 -22.37
CA PHE A 237 5.42 5.63 -22.56
C PHE A 237 6.69 6.48 -22.42
N LYS A 238 7.62 6.04 -21.57
CA LYS A 238 8.89 6.74 -21.32
C LYS A 238 10.09 6.08 -22.01
N ASN A 239 9.88 4.95 -22.69
CA ASN A 239 10.94 4.10 -23.24
C ASN A 239 12.03 3.80 -22.20
N LYS A 240 11.62 3.52 -20.96
CA LYS A 240 12.53 3.37 -19.83
C LYS A 240 12.29 2.06 -19.10
N ILE A 241 13.35 1.29 -18.97
CA ILE A 241 13.42 0.14 -18.08
C ILE A 241 13.69 0.67 -16.66
N GLN A 242 12.93 0.20 -15.68
CA GLN A 242 13.12 0.58 -14.30
C GLN A 242 13.15 -0.65 -13.40
N ASP A 243 14.20 -0.73 -12.59
CA ASP A 243 14.39 -1.81 -11.63
C ASP A 243 13.89 -1.42 -10.24
N TYR A 244 13.26 -2.39 -9.57
CA TYR A 244 12.73 -2.22 -8.23
C TYR A 244 13.06 -3.43 -7.37
N ASN A 245 13.22 -3.17 -6.08
CA ASN A 245 13.29 -4.20 -5.06
C ASN A 245 11.94 -4.30 -4.34
N ILE A 246 11.36 -5.47 -4.32
CA ILE A 246 10.11 -5.79 -3.64
C ILE A 246 10.44 -6.50 -2.33
N ASP A 247 9.87 -6.01 -1.24
CA ASP A 247 9.95 -6.63 0.09
C ASP A 247 8.53 -6.88 0.62
N ILE A 248 8.10 -8.13 0.60
CA ILE A 248 6.80 -8.58 1.13
C ILE A 248 7.01 -9.07 2.54
N ARG A 249 6.53 -8.32 3.51
CA ARG A 249 6.57 -8.69 4.92
C ARG A 249 5.24 -9.23 5.39
N LEU A 250 5.22 -10.45 5.88
CA LEU A 250 4.06 -11.05 6.54
C LEU A 250 4.02 -10.74 8.03
N LYS A 251 2.83 -10.42 8.52
CA LYS A 251 2.53 -10.24 9.94
C LYS A 251 1.25 -10.94 10.29
N PHE A 252 1.34 -11.79 11.30
CA PHE A 252 0.20 -12.26 12.06
C PHE A 252 0.21 -11.47 13.38
N LYS A 253 -0.94 -10.95 13.80
CA LYS A 253 -1.00 -10.19 15.05
C LYS A 253 -1.17 -11.15 16.23
N ASP A 254 -0.37 -10.94 17.26
CA ASP A 254 -0.43 -11.71 18.49
C ASP A 254 -1.71 -11.42 19.27
N GLY A 255 -2.34 -12.49 19.78
CA GLY A 255 -3.18 -12.46 20.97
C GLY A 255 -4.58 -11.86 20.88
N GLN A 256 -5.07 -11.40 19.74
CA GLN A 256 -6.45 -10.92 19.62
C GLN A 256 -7.28 -11.80 18.70
N SER A 257 -8.20 -12.55 19.29
CA SER A 257 -9.12 -13.50 18.67
C SER A 257 -9.97 -12.98 17.49
N LYS A 258 -9.95 -11.69 17.22
CA LYS A 258 -10.71 -11.05 16.13
C LYS A 258 -10.00 -11.03 14.79
N ILE A 259 -8.77 -11.52 14.68
CA ILE A 259 -7.91 -11.21 13.54
C ILE A 259 -7.71 -12.39 12.60
N VAL A 260 -7.76 -13.60 13.09
CA VAL A 260 -7.79 -14.82 12.27
C VAL A 260 -9.03 -15.59 12.68
N SER A 261 -10.08 -15.48 11.90
CA SER A 261 -11.28 -16.27 12.08
C SER A 261 -11.45 -17.19 10.88
N TYR A 262 -11.64 -18.45 11.15
CA TYR A 262 -12.14 -19.37 10.17
C TYR A 262 -13.60 -19.01 9.86
N THR A 263 -13.94 -18.84 8.60
CA THR A 263 -15.31 -18.47 8.20
C THR A 263 -16.11 -19.72 7.80
N PRO A 264 -17.47 -19.67 7.80
CA PRO A 264 -18.29 -20.77 7.33
C PRO A 264 -17.93 -21.21 5.89
N GLU A 265 -17.39 -20.30 5.10
CA GLU A 265 -16.94 -20.59 3.74
C GLU A 265 -15.57 -21.28 3.71
N GLY A 266 -14.95 -21.53 4.86
CA GLY A 266 -13.74 -22.35 4.99
C GLY A 266 -12.43 -21.62 4.76
N TYR A 267 -12.36 -20.28 4.85
CA TYR A 267 -11.11 -19.56 4.75
C TYR A 267 -10.77 -18.73 5.98
N VAL A 268 -9.49 -18.55 6.21
CA VAL A 268 -8.96 -17.77 7.32
C VAL A 268 -8.89 -16.30 6.92
N ARG A 269 -9.58 -15.44 7.67
CA ARG A 269 -9.45 -13.99 7.49
C ARG A 269 -8.28 -13.45 8.30
N ASN A 270 -7.57 -12.47 7.70
CA ASN A 270 -6.72 -11.51 8.40
C ASN A 270 -5.30 -11.94 8.78
N TYR A 271 -4.50 -12.36 7.84
CA TYR A 271 -3.09 -12.05 7.89
C TYR A 271 -2.82 -10.81 7.02
N ALA A 272 -1.86 -10.00 7.41
CA ALA A 272 -1.51 -8.80 6.67
C ALA A 272 -0.13 -8.95 6.05
N ALA A 273 -0.04 -8.82 4.74
CA ALA A 273 1.22 -8.60 4.08
C ALA A 273 1.42 -7.10 3.83
N THR A 274 2.60 -6.62 4.12
CA THR A 274 3.04 -5.28 3.74
C THR A 274 4.00 -5.45 2.57
N VAL A 275 3.67 -4.85 1.45
CA VAL A 275 4.55 -4.81 0.28
C VAL A 275 5.29 -3.48 0.31
N LYS A 276 6.62 -3.52 0.28
CA LYS A 276 7.47 -2.37 0.09
C LYS A 276 8.09 -2.43 -1.28
N VAL A 277 8.09 -1.29 -1.95
CA VAL A 277 8.69 -1.11 -3.26
C VAL A 277 9.79 -0.07 -3.14
N ASN A 278 11.00 -0.45 -3.47
CA ASN A 278 12.15 0.44 -3.47
C ASN A 278 12.71 0.51 -4.90
N MET A 279 12.91 1.71 -5.43
CA MET A 279 13.71 1.87 -6.66
C MET A 279 15.15 1.47 -6.38
N ILE A 280 15.75 0.76 -7.31
CA ILE A 280 17.18 0.41 -7.30
C ILE A 280 17.94 1.46 -8.13
#